data_b4ed5522162e26ca443ac805c741a117
#
_entry.id   b4ed5522162e26ca443ac805c741a117
#
_cell.length_a   1.000
_cell.length_b   1.000
_cell.length_c   1.000
_cell.angle_alpha   90.00
_cell.angle_beta   90.00
_cell.angle_gamma   90.00
#
_symmetry.space_group_name_H-M   'P 1'
#
loop_
_entity.id
_entity.type
_entity.pdbx_description
1 polymer ?
#
loop_
_entity_poly.entity_id
_entity_poly.type
_entity_poly.pdbx_seq_one_letter_code
_entity_poly.pdbx_strand_id
1 'polypeptide(L)'
;KVVEYDLTSQLIQKGNVKDVYKLYNEYAFLVLPSYREGLPLVLLEAKASGLPMVSFDVTTGPREIVEEGKDGYLIPPYDLDKMANRIELLMDSEERRIAFSNHTISGVKKFEKEEIYRQWTNLIDELTMERK
;
A
#
# COMPACT_ATOMS: atom_id res chain seq x y z
N LYS A 1 -1.55 -20.89 15.39
CA LYS A 1 -0.21 -20.54 14.85
C LYS A 1 0.52 -19.50 15.70
N VAL A 2 -0.11 -18.39 16.14
CA VAL A 2 0.57 -17.39 17.00
C VAL A 2 1.14 -18.04 18.28
N VAL A 3 0.34 -18.85 18.94
CA VAL A 3 0.78 -19.62 20.13
C VAL A 3 1.78 -20.74 19.75
N GLU A 4 1.57 -21.39 18.62
CA GLU A 4 2.42 -22.47 18.09
C GLU A 4 3.86 -22.00 17.81
N TYR A 5 4.02 -20.74 17.36
CA TYR A 5 5.32 -20.14 17.07
C TYR A 5 5.82 -19.20 18.17
N ASP A 6 5.18 -19.20 19.35
CA ASP A 6 5.52 -18.33 20.50
C ASP A 6 5.60 -16.83 20.16
N LEU A 7 4.68 -16.35 19.33
CA LEU A 7 4.63 -14.96 18.87
C LEU A 7 3.69 -14.07 19.70
N THR A 8 3.13 -14.58 20.80
CA THR A 8 2.14 -13.86 21.61
C THR A 8 2.64 -12.55 22.21
N SER A 9 3.93 -12.45 22.50
CA SER A 9 4.57 -11.22 23.00
C SER A 9 4.92 -10.21 21.88
N GLN A 10 4.94 -10.65 20.63
CA GLN A 10 5.36 -9.86 19.47
C GLN A 10 4.19 -9.41 18.60
N LEU A 11 3.04 -10.10 18.70
CA LEU A 11 1.85 -9.83 17.91
C LEU A 11 0.75 -9.20 18.77
N ILE A 12 0.29 -8.01 18.34
CA ILE A 12 -0.83 -7.32 18.96
C ILE A 12 -2.03 -7.38 18.02
N GLN A 13 -3.06 -8.13 18.41
CA GLN A 13 -4.32 -8.17 17.68
C GLN A 13 -5.23 -7.04 18.15
N LYS A 14 -5.34 -5.97 17.36
CA LYS A 14 -6.10 -4.74 17.72
C LYS A 14 -7.62 -4.90 17.56
N GLY A 15 -8.10 -5.90 16.83
CA GLY A 15 -9.53 -6.03 16.52
C GLY A 15 -10.04 -4.89 15.63
N ASN A 16 -11.28 -4.45 15.87
CA ASN A 16 -11.88 -3.35 15.12
C ASN A 16 -11.41 -1.99 15.68
N VAL A 17 -10.76 -1.19 14.87
CA VAL A 17 -10.22 0.13 15.23
C VAL A 17 -11.04 1.22 14.54
N LYS A 18 -11.57 2.19 15.32
CA LYS A 18 -12.40 3.28 14.77
C LYS A 18 -11.60 4.33 14.00
N ASP A 19 -10.35 4.58 14.39
CA ASP A 19 -9.49 5.61 13.81
C ASP A 19 -8.15 4.99 13.42
N VAL A 20 -8.15 4.32 12.28
CA VAL A 20 -6.97 3.61 11.77
C VAL A 20 -5.85 4.57 11.35
N TYR A 21 -6.19 5.80 10.95
CA TYR A 21 -5.18 6.78 10.51
C TYR A 21 -4.19 7.16 11.60
N LYS A 22 -4.64 7.18 12.87
CA LYS A 22 -3.71 7.40 13.99
C LYS A 22 -2.71 6.26 14.13
N LEU A 23 -3.15 5.03 13.85
CA LEU A 23 -2.25 3.88 13.91
C LEU A 23 -1.18 3.92 12.83
N TYR A 24 -1.49 4.36 11.61
CA TYR A 24 -0.50 4.42 10.54
C TYR A 24 0.73 5.26 10.92
N ASN A 25 0.55 6.30 11.72
CA ASN A 25 1.67 7.13 12.20
C ASN A 25 2.53 6.46 13.30
N GLU A 26 2.07 5.35 13.86
CA GLU A 26 2.78 4.60 14.92
C GLU A 26 3.62 3.44 14.36
N TYR A 27 3.46 3.11 13.08
CA TYR A 27 4.08 1.94 12.46
C TYR A 27 5.10 2.31 11.39
N ALA A 28 6.04 1.40 11.16
CA ALA A 28 7.15 1.60 10.24
C ALA A 28 6.78 1.31 8.77
N PHE A 29 5.86 0.39 8.52
CA PHE A 29 5.36 0.01 7.21
C PHE A 29 4.11 -0.86 7.32
N LEU A 30 3.36 -1.00 6.21
CA LEU A 30 2.18 -1.84 6.08
C LEU A 30 2.50 -3.12 5.30
N VAL A 31 1.94 -4.26 5.73
CA VAL A 31 1.99 -5.52 4.98
C VAL A 31 0.57 -5.96 4.63
N LEU A 32 0.29 -6.18 3.34
CA LEU A 32 -0.99 -6.66 2.83
C LEU A 32 -0.80 -8.00 2.10
N PRO A 33 -0.96 -9.14 2.79
CA PRO A 33 -0.81 -10.47 2.20
C PRO A 33 -2.13 -11.02 1.63
N SER A 34 -2.94 -10.17 1.04
CA SER A 34 -4.23 -10.56 0.44
C SER A 34 -4.03 -11.29 -0.88
N TYR A 35 -4.74 -12.37 -1.08
CA TYR A 35 -4.71 -13.15 -2.33
C TYR A 35 -5.67 -12.63 -3.41
N ARG A 36 -6.57 -11.74 -3.05
CA ARG A 36 -7.53 -11.11 -3.97
C ARG A 36 -7.85 -9.70 -3.46
N GLU A 37 -7.79 -8.76 -4.37
CA GLU A 37 -8.16 -7.37 -4.12
C GLU A 37 -8.88 -6.81 -5.35
N GLY A 38 -9.70 -5.79 -5.14
CA GLY A 38 -10.18 -4.90 -6.20
C GLY A 38 -9.30 -3.64 -6.23
N LEU A 39 -9.68 -2.65 -5.45
CA LEU A 39 -8.83 -1.49 -5.12
C LEU A 39 -8.62 -1.48 -3.60
N PRO A 40 -7.46 -1.89 -3.08
CA PRO A 40 -7.24 -2.01 -1.65
C PRO A 40 -7.09 -0.63 -0.99
N LEU A 41 -8.17 -0.11 -0.42
CA LEU A 41 -8.19 1.20 0.23
C LEU A 41 -7.14 1.31 1.33
N VAL A 42 -6.84 0.21 2.02
CA VAL A 42 -5.79 0.16 3.05
C VAL A 42 -4.40 0.55 2.51
N LEU A 43 -4.09 0.24 1.25
CA LEU A 43 -2.85 0.68 0.61
C LEU A 43 -2.88 2.17 0.26
N LEU A 44 -4.03 2.70 -0.16
CA LEU A 44 -4.20 4.14 -0.40
C LEU A 44 -4.09 4.94 0.91
N GLU A 45 -4.69 4.44 1.98
CA GLU A 45 -4.62 5.02 3.31
C GLU A 45 -3.18 5.01 3.85
N ALA A 46 -2.47 3.89 3.71
CA ALA A 46 -1.06 3.78 4.06
C ALA A 46 -0.20 4.77 3.25
N LYS A 47 -0.42 4.83 1.93
CA LYS A 47 0.28 5.77 1.04
C LYS A 47 0.03 7.21 1.43
N ALA A 48 -1.22 7.59 1.75
CA ALA A 48 -1.58 8.93 2.21
C ALA A 48 -0.96 9.29 3.58
N SER A 49 -0.69 8.28 4.40
CA SER A 49 -0.05 8.43 5.71
C SER A 49 1.48 8.36 5.67
N GLY A 50 2.08 8.29 4.48
CA GLY A 50 3.53 8.20 4.36
C GLY A 50 4.12 6.84 4.72
N LEU A 51 3.31 5.78 4.74
CA LEU A 51 3.72 4.46 5.21
C LEU A 51 4.21 3.58 4.05
N PRO A 52 5.47 3.10 4.05
CA PRO A 52 5.95 2.12 3.07
C PRO A 52 5.10 0.85 3.06
N MET A 53 5.00 0.18 1.93
CA MET A 53 4.08 -0.93 1.75
C MET A 53 4.77 -2.20 1.25
N VAL A 54 4.31 -3.36 1.73
CA VAL A 54 4.65 -4.67 1.15
C VAL A 54 3.34 -5.40 0.86
N SER A 55 3.09 -5.74 -0.40
CA SER A 55 1.84 -6.39 -0.80
C SER A 55 2.07 -7.51 -1.79
N PHE A 56 1.20 -8.50 -1.83
CA PHE A 56 1.13 -9.39 -2.98
C PHE A 56 0.68 -8.61 -4.22
N ASP A 57 1.34 -8.89 -5.35
CA ASP A 57 1.01 -8.36 -6.66
C ASP A 57 -0.10 -9.18 -7.31
N VAL A 58 -1.29 -9.11 -6.72
CA VAL A 58 -2.47 -9.77 -7.27
C VAL A 58 -2.99 -9.03 -8.50
N THR A 59 -3.89 -9.68 -9.26
CA THR A 59 -4.30 -9.27 -10.61
C THR A 59 -4.75 -7.81 -10.71
N THR A 60 -5.38 -7.26 -9.66
CA THR A 60 -5.93 -5.89 -9.65
C THR A 60 -5.61 -5.19 -8.34
N GLY A 61 -5.38 -3.88 -8.41
CA GLY A 61 -5.30 -2.95 -7.29
C GLY A 61 -3.91 -2.67 -6.76
N PRO A 62 -3.15 -3.61 -6.18
CA PRO A 62 -1.88 -3.29 -5.54
C PRO A 62 -0.87 -2.58 -6.45
N ARG A 63 -0.68 -3.06 -7.69
CA ARG A 63 0.26 -2.45 -8.66
C ARG A 63 -0.17 -1.08 -9.17
N GLU A 64 -1.41 -0.69 -8.97
CA GLU A 64 -1.90 0.63 -9.33
C GLU A 64 -1.54 1.67 -8.25
N ILE A 65 -1.32 1.18 -7.02
CA ILE A 65 -1.05 1.99 -5.84
C ILE A 65 0.43 2.00 -5.48
N VAL A 66 1.04 0.81 -5.38
CA VAL A 66 2.44 0.62 -4.97
C VAL A 66 3.36 0.74 -6.18
N GLU A 67 4.39 1.56 -6.06
CA GLU A 67 5.48 1.68 -7.03
C GLU A 67 6.66 0.83 -6.56
N GLU A 68 6.88 -0.32 -7.23
CA GLU A 68 7.93 -1.29 -6.88
C GLU A 68 9.29 -0.63 -6.67
N GLY A 69 9.87 -0.85 -5.49
CA GLY A 69 11.20 -0.34 -5.13
C GLY A 69 11.29 1.15 -4.85
N LYS A 70 10.17 1.90 -4.90
CA LYS A 70 10.13 3.34 -4.62
C LYS A 70 9.37 3.68 -3.35
N ASP A 71 8.18 3.13 -3.18
CA ASP A 71 7.35 3.35 -2.00
C ASP A 71 6.87 2.06 -1.33
N GLY A 72 7.23 0.91 -1.92
CA GLY A 72 6.90 -0.40 -1.40
C GLY A 72 7.48 -1.53 -2.25
N TYR A 73 7.04 -2.72 -1.92
CA TYR A 73 7.38 -3.94 -2.65
C TYR A 73 6.13 -4.70 -3.08
N LEU A 74 6.12 -5.09 -4.35
CA LEU A 74 5.13 -5.98 -4.95
C LEU A 74 5.71 -7.39 -5.05
N ILE A 75 5.07 -8.32 -4.38
CA ILE A 75 5.54 -9.70 -4.22
C ILE A 75 4.67 -10.61 -5.08
N PRO A 76 5.23 -11.54 -5.87
CA PRO A 76 4.42 -12.53 -6.57
C PRO A 76 3.46 -13.22 -5.60
N PRO A 77 2.19 -13.46 -5.98
CA PRO A 77 1.21 -14.11 -5.12
C PRO A 77 1.75 -15.45 -4.59
N TYR A 78 1.55 -15.67 -3.29
CA TYR A 78 1.97 -16.89 -2.56
C TYR A 78 3.50 -17.04 -2.32
N ASP A 79 4.34 -16.14 -2.81
CA ASP A 79 5.79 -16.16 -2.55
C ASP A 79 6.09 -15.59 -1.15
N LEU A 80 5.85 -16.42 -0.13
CA LEU A 80 6.04 -16.05 1.28
C LEU A 80 7.50 -15.78 1.62
N ASP A 81 8.42 -16.50 1.00
CA ASP A 81 9.87 -16.33 1.24
C ASP A 81 10.32 -14.94 0.75
N LYS A 82 9.87 -14.55 -0.44
CA LYS A 82 10.17 -13.22 -0.96
C LYS A 82 9.48 -12.13 -0.13
N MET A 83 8.26 -12.37 0.34
CA MET A 83 7.57 -11.42 1.23
C MET A 83 8.35 -11.24 2.54
N ALA A 84 8.77 -12.32 3.18
CA ALA A 84 9.57 -12.27 4.40
C ALA A 84 10.87 -11.49 4.18
N ASN A 85 11.62 -11.79 3.11
CA ASN A 85 12.86 -11.08 2.75
C ASN A 85 12.65 -9.57 2.56
N ARG A 86 11.51 -9.15 1.97
CA ARG A 86 11.22 -7.72 1.77
C ARG A 86 10.79 -7.03 3.07
N ILE A 87 10.12 -7.74 3.95
CA ILE A 87 9.82 -7.29 5.31
C ILE A 87 11.12 -7.06 6.09
N GLU A 88 12.04 -8.03 6.10
CA GLU A 88 13.34 -7.92 6.73
C GLU A 88 14.14 -6.71 6.22
N LEU A 89 14.16 -6.47 4.92
CA LEU A 89 14.83 -5.30 4.33
C LEU A 89 14.25 -3.96 4.84
N LEU A 90 12.95 -3.89 5.10
CA LEU A 90 12.34 -2.71 5.70
C LEU A 90 12.56 -2.63 7.21
N MET A 91 12.65 -3.76 7.91
CA MET A 91 12.96 -3.78 9.34
C MET A 91 14.38 -3.28 9.59
N ASP A 92 15.34 -3.71 8.77
CA ASP A 92 16.77 -3.47 8.99
C ASP A 92 17.26 -2.10 8.50
N SER A 93 16.49 -1.40 7.64
CA SER A 93 16.96 -0.16 7.03
C SER A 93 15.98 1.00 7.27
N GLU A 94 16.30 1.84 8.24
CA GLU A 94 15.59 3.10 8.47
C GLU A 94 15.71 4.06 7.27
N GLU A 95 16.89 4.15 6.67
CA GLU A 95 17.13 4.97 5.48
C GLU A 95 16.17 4.60 4.35
N ARG A 96 15.97 3.30 4.10
CA ARG A 96 15.04 2.80 3.09
C ARG A 96 13.60 3.16 3.43
N ARG A 97 13.20 3.02 4.69
CA ARG A 97 11.85 3.40 5.13
C ARG A 97 11.60 4.89 4.92
N ILE A 98 12.58 5.74 5.24
CA ILE A 98 12.49 7.20 5.02
C ILE A 98 12.39 7.52 3.52
N ALA A 99 13.23 6.90 2.68
CA ALA A 99 13.18 7.10 1.24
C ALA A 99 11.82 6.69 0.65
N PHE A 100 11.30 5.53 1.05
CA PHE A 100 9.98 5.06 0.62
C PHE A 100 8.86 5.94 1.14
N SER A 101 8.91 6.37 2.40
CA SER A 101 7.93 7.29 2.99
C SER A 101 7.83 8.61 2.20
N ASN A 102 8.95 9.21 1.85
CA ASN A 102 8.96 10.43 1.03
C ASN A 102 8.30 10.20 -0.35
N HIS A 103 8.48 9.00 -0.90
CA HIS A 103 7.89 8.64 -2.19
C HIS A 103 6.39 8.38 -2.09
N THR A 104 5.90 7.77 -1.00
CA THR A 104 4.45 7.57 -0.77
C THR A 104 3.73 8.92 -0.76
N ILE A 105 4.24 9.90 0.00
CA ILE A 105 3.66 11.24 0.13
C ILE A 105 3.59 11.96 -1.22
N SER A 106 4.65 11.87 -2.03
CA SER A 106 4.64 12.47 -3.36
C SER A 106 3.72 11.74 -4.35
N GLY A 107 3.67 10.43 -4.25
CA GLY A 107 2.89 9.55 -5.15
C GLY A 107 1.39 9.51 -4.88
N VAL A 108 0.91 10.03 -3.72
CA VAL A 108 -0.53 10.02 -3.40
C VAL A 108 -1.32 11.02 -4.27
N LYS A 109 -0.67 12.03 -4.81
CA LYS A 109 -1.31 13.10 -5.60
C LYS A 109 -2.15 12.59 -6.77
N LYS A 110 -1.75 11.49 -7.40
CA LYS A 110 -2.50 10.88 -8.51
C LYS A 110 -3.88 10.35 -8.11
N PHE A 111 -4.13 10.19 -6.81
CA PHE A 111 -5.40 9.73 -6.25
C PHE A 111 -6.20 10.85 -5.59
N GLU A 112 -5.71 12.09 -5.63
CA GLU A 112 -6.44 13.25 -5.11
C GLU A 112 -7.70 13.49 -5.94
N LYS A 113 -8.74 14.00 -5.29
CA LYS A 113 -10.06 14.23 -5.89
C LYS A 113 -9.97 15.08 -7.16
N GLU A 114 -9.18 16.13 -7.13
CA GLU A 114 -9.00 17.08 -8.23
C GLU A 114 -8.40 16.40 -9.46
N GLU A 115 -7.40 15.53 -9.25
CA GLU A 115 -6.75 14.78 -10.33
C GLU A 115 -7.70 13.74 -10.94
N ILE A 116 -8.41 13.00 -10.12
CA ILE A 116 -9.42 12.02 -10.58
C ILE A 116 -10.54 12.73 -11.34
N TYR A 117 -11.02 13.87 -10.82
CA TYR A 117 -12.04 14.66 -11.50
C TYR A 117 -11.58 15.16 -12.87
N ARG A 118 -10.33 15.64 -12.96
CA ARG A 118 -9.72 16.08 -14.23
C ARG A 118 -9.66 14.95 -15.25
N GLN A 119 -9.26 13.74 -14.85
CA GLN A 119 -9.20 12.58 -15.72
C GLN A 119 -10.59 12.20 -16.27
N TRP A 120 -11.62 12.20 -15.41
CA TRP A 120 -12.99 11.95 -15.85
C TRP A 120 -13.50 13.00 -16.81
N THR A 121 -13.24 14.29 -16.56
CA THR A 121 -13.65 15.38 -17.44
C THR A 121 -13.01 15.21 -18.82
N ASN A 122 -11.70 14.99 -18.87
CA ASN A 122 -10.99 14.79 -20.13
C ASN A 122 -11.56 13.59 -20.92
N LEU A 123 -11.80 12.46 -20.27
CA LEU A 123 -12.38 11.28 -20.93
C LEU A 123 -13.77 11.57 -21.50
N ILE A 124 -14.63 12.27 -20.77
CA ILE A 124 -15.97 12.65 -21.22
C ILE A 124 -15.87 13.58 -22.44
N ASP A 125 -14.97 14.56 -22.40
CA ASP A 125 -14.78 15.52 -23.50
C ASP A 125 -14.29 14.80 -24.77
N GLU A 126 -13.30 13.89 -24.66
CA GLU A 126 -12.82 13.06 -25.78
C GLU A 126 -13.97 12.27 -26.41
N LEU A 127 -14.72 11.53 -25.60
CA LEU A 127 -15.84 10.70 -26.09
C LEU A 127 -17.00 11.51 -26.71
N THR A 128 -17.16 12.77 -26.30
CA THR A 128 -18.19 13.65 -26.89
C THR A 128 -17.74 14.32 -28.18
N MET A 129 -16.43 14.55 -28.37
CA MET A 129 -15.85 15.07 -29.60
C MET A 129 -15.84 14.05 -30.75
N GLU A 130 -15.57 12.78 -30.44
CA GLU A 130 -15.56 11.68 -31.44
C GLU A 130 -16.97 11.37 -32.01
N ARG A 131 -18.03 11.87 -31.38
CA ARG A 131 -19.42 11.66 -31.85
C ARG A 131 -19.95 12.76 -32.80
N LYS A 132 -19.13 13.74 -33.14
CA LYS A 132 -19.45 14.79 -34.11
C LYS A 132 -18.76 14.52 -35.45
#